data_456b63142147f2fd1898c88351da385e
#
_entry.id   456b63142147f2fd1898c88351da385e
#
_cell.length_a   1.000
_cell.length_b   1.000
_cell.length_c   1.000
_cell.angle_alpha   90.00
_cell.angle_beta   90.00
_cell.angle_gamma   90.00
#
_symmetry.space_group_name_H-M   'P 1'
#
loop_
_entity.id
_entity.type
_entity.pdbx_description
1 polymer ?
#
loop_
_entity_poly.entity_id
_entity_poly.type
_entity_poly.pdbx_seq_one_letter_code
_entity_poly.pdbx_strand_id
1 'polypeptide(L)'
;VKTQSIYNKKWLPTTNKEVELFGWDEIDVIIFSGDAYVDHPSFGTAVIGRVIEDEGFRVAIVPQPNWKDDLRDFRKLGKPKYFFGVTAGNMDSMVNHYTAARRLRSDDAYTPGGKAGFRPDYPTIVYTKILKDIFPDVPVVLGGIEASMRRLTHYDYWKDKLEPSILTSSGADMLIYGMGEQPMRELVRLLSKGVPFSSLKTIHQTAIVIKRNEPLPVQKMWKDISLHPFEKCVKDKNLFAENFVKFEKESNKIGSARQSEDSAGQKVIINPPFPPMGEEEADRSFDLPFMYLPHPRYNKKEDIPAYEMIKFSVNIHRGCFGGCSFCAIAAHQGKQIISRSERSILKEVEKISRLPDFKGYLSDLGGPSANMYRMKGKDMKLCQVCSKPSCIWPSICKNLNTSHKQLIDLYKKVDGMEGIKKSFIGSGVRYDMLFTEWNKSAGKDERDYLEELIINHVSGRLKVAPEHTSQAVLYEMRKVSFDLYKKLMNRFDKITKVHDLKYELIPYFISSHPGCTDTDMKDLVAELKSLRVRPEQVQDFTPTPMTLSTLMYYTGFDPYTGKKVYVARNIEEKRRQKEYFFWYKKDQRYNGIGAQWRKGATAQLHSGKLVGKVRRGLPRPPASGSQ
;
A
#
# COMPACT_ATOMS: atom_id res chain seq x y z
N VAL A 1 -30.97 -24.62 8.34
CA VAL A 1 -29.97 -25.34 7.52
C VAL A 1 -29.98 -24.85 6.09
N LYS A 2 -31.14 -24.71 5.40
CA LYS A 2 -31.20 -24.20 4.00
C LYS A 2 -30.76 -22.74 3.86
N THR A 3 -31.12 -21.88 4.81
CA THR A 3 -30.75 -20.44 4.79
C THR A 3 -29.22 -20.23 4.98
N GLN A 4 -28.58 -21.06 5.82
CA GLN A 4 -27.12 -20.99 6.04
C GLN A 4 -26.34 -21.51 4.84
N SER A 5 -26.88 -22.49 4.09
CA SER A 5 -26.29 -23.00 2.84
C SER A 5 -26.29 -21.95 1.71
N ILE A 6 -27.39 -21.19 1.55
CA ILE A 6 -27.50 -20.13 0.54
C ILE A 6 -26.59 -18.94 0.91
N TYR A 7 -26.45 -18.62 2.19
CA TYR A 7 -25.56 -17.56 2.68
C TYR A 7 -24.09 -17.89 2.39
N ASN A 8 -23.67 -19.14 2.59
CA ASN A 8 -22.30 -19.57 2.33
C ASN A 8 -21.90 -19.57 0.84
N LYS A 9 -22.84 -19.74 -0.08
CA LYS A 9 -22.58 -19.67 -1.54
C LYS A 9 -22.26 -18.25 -2.06
N LYS A 10 -22.38 -17.21 -1.24
CA LYS A 10 -22.02 -15.83 -1.61
C LYS A 10 -20.53 -15.53 -1.44
N TRP A 11 -19.81 -16.38 -0.72
CA TRP A 11 -18.38 -16.23 -0.42
C TRP A 11 -17.56 -17.14 -1.34
N LEU A 12 -16.36 -16.72 -1.71
CA LEU A 12 -15.43 -17.65 -2.34
C LEU A 12 -15.04 -18.74 -1.32
N PRO A 13 -15.04 -20.03 -1.71
CA PRO A 13 -14.81 -21.13 -0.78
C PRO A 13 -13.39 -21.14 -0.23
N THR A 14 -13.24 -21.60 1.03
CA THR A 14 -11.98 -21.74 1.76
C THR A 14 -11.73 -23.18 2.24
N THR A 15 -12.70 -24.06 2.06
CA THR A 15 -12.70 -25.46 2.50
C THR A 15 -13.37 -26.37 1.46
N ASN A 16 -13.03 -27.68 1.47
CA ASN A 16 -13.68 -28.66 0.59
C ASN A 16 -15.19 -28.70 0.77
N LYS A 17 -15.68 -28.61 2.01
CA LYS A 17 -17.14 -28.56 2.28
C LYS A 17 -17.82 -27.39 1.58
N GLU A 18 -17.15 -26.24 1.53
CA GLU A 18 -17.68 -25.09 0.80
C GLU A 18 -17.60 -25.30 -0.72
N VAL A 19 -16.55 -25.92 -1.25
CA VAL A 19 -16.43 -26.32 -2.66
C VAL A 19 -17.53 -27.27 -3.07
N GLU A 20 -17.81 -28.30 -2.25
CA GLU A 20 -18.92 -29.25 -2.43
C GLU A 20 -20.30 -28.56 -2.46
N LEU A 21 -20.51 -27.52 -1.62
CA LEU A 21 -21.74 -26.72 -1.65
C LEU A 21 -21.94 -25.97 -2.98
N PHE A 22 -20.86 -25.59 -3.67
CA PHE A 22 -20.94 -25.01 -5.01
C PHE A 22 -21.20 -26.07 -6.10
N GLY A 23 -21.04 -27.36 -5.78
CA GLY A 23 -21.15 -28.46 -6.74
C GLY A 23 -19.97 -28.52 -7.71
N TRP A 24 -18.78 -28.09 -7.27
CA TRP A 24 -17.59 -28.09 -8.12
C TRP A 24 -16.80 -29.40 -7.95
N ASP A 25 -16.58 -30.10 -9.05
CA ASP A 25 -15.73 -31.29 -9.09
C ASP A 25 -14.24 -30.91 -9.19
N GLU A 26 -13.94 -29.70 -9.66
CA GLU A 26 -12.59 -29.20 -9.85
C GLU A 26 -12.54 -27.69 -9.56
N ILE A 27 -11.42 -27.21 -9.05
CA ILE A 27 -11.14 -25.78 -8.83
C ILE A 27 -10.19 -25.29 -9.91
N ASP A 28 -10.51 -24.16 -10.54
CA ASP A 28 -9.69 -23.61 -11.62
C ASP A 28 -8.46 -22.87 -11.09
N VAL A 29 -8.63 -22.09 -10.00
CA VAL A 29 -7.56 -21.29 -9.37
C VAL A 29 -7.69 -21.35 -7.85
N ILE A 30 -6.57 -21.54 -7.16
CA ILE A 30 -6.51 -21.47 -5.69
C ILE A 30 -5.56 -20.35 -5.28
N ILE A 31 -6.03 -19.40 -4.48
CA ILE A 31 -5.25 -18.23 -4.03
C ILE A 31 -4.80 -18.41 -2.58
N PHE A 32 -3.49 -18.39 -2.34
CA PHE A 32 -2.89 -18.38 -1.00
C PHE A 32 -2.57 -16.96 -0.57
N SER A 33 -3.05 -16.57 0.62
CA SER A 33 -2.89 -15.21 1.15
C SER A 33 -2.30 -15.21 2.56
N GLY A 34 -1.39 -14.29 2.84
CA GLY A 34 -0.90 -14.02 4.19
C GLY A 34 -1.93 -13.32 5.09
N ASP A 35 -2.95 -12.68 4.52
CA ASP A 35 -4.02 -12.02 5.25
C ASP A 35 -5.20 -12.95 5.55
N ALA A 36 -5.97 -12.63 6.58
CA ALA A 36 -7.31 -13.17 6.76
C ALA A 36 -8.21 -12.80 5.57
N TYR A 37 -9.17 -13.67 5.22
CA TYR A 37 -10.08 -13.40 4.11
C TYR A 37 -11.20 -12.45 4.54
N VAL A 38 -11.12 -11.23 4.04
CA VAL A 38 -12.15 -10.20 4.10
C VAL A 38 -12.61 -9.93 2.67
N ASP A 39 -13.89 -10.12 2.38
CA ASP A 39 -14.45 -9.94 1.04
C ASP A 39 -14.86 -8.48 0.83
N HIS A 40 -13.87 -7.63 0.57
CA HIS A 40 -14.00 -6.18 0.47
C HIS A 40 -13.10 -5.63 -0.64
N PRO A 41 -13.51 -4.60 -1.40
CA PRO A 41 -12.71 -4.02 -2.50
C PRO A 41 -11.38 -3.38 -2.06
N SER A 42 -11.15 -3.20 -0.76
CA SER A 42 -9.86 -2.78 -0.21
C SER A 42 -8.90 -3.93 0.11
N PHE A 43 -9.29 -5.19 -0.09
CA PHE A 43 -8.45 -6.37 0.14
C PHE A 43 -8.07 -7.03 -1.17
N GLY A 44 -6.78 -6.98 -1.53
CA GLY A 44 -6.29 -7.43 -2.83
C GLY A 44 -6.63 -8.88 -3.17
N THR A 45 -6.61 -9.78 -2.17
CA THR A 45 -6.99 -11.20 -2.35
C THR A 45 -8.46 -11.33 -2.78
N ALA A 46 -9.36 -10.59 -2.15
CA ALA A 46 -10.77 -10.58 -2.51
C ALA A 46 -10.98 -9.99 -3.91
N VAL A 47 -10.32 -8.86 -4.22
CA VAL A 47 -10.41 -8.23 -5.54
C VAL A 47 -10.01 -9.21 -6.63
N ILE A 48 -8.84 -9.85 -6.52
CA ILE A 48 -8.36 -10.77 -7.55
C ILE A 48 -9.23 -12.03 -7.61
N GLY A 49 -9.66 -12.58 -6.49
CA GLY A 49 -10.59 -13.71 -6.46
C GLY A 49 -11.90 -13.40 -7.19
N ARG A 50 -12.51 -12.24 -6.88
CA ARG A 50 -13.75 -11.79 -7.54
C ARG A 50 -13.56 -11.46 -9.02
N VAL A 51 -12.40 -10.91 -9.42
CA VAL A 51 -12.06 -10.69 -10.84
C VAL A 51 -11.99 -12.00 -11.61
N ILE A 52 -11.39 -13.03 -11.04
CA ILE A 52 -11.29 -14.36 -11.67
C ILE A 52 -12.67 -15.03 -11.74
N GLU A 53 -13.48 -14.91 -10.66
CA GLU A 53 -14.86 -15.39 -10.64
C GLU A 53 -15.73 -14.70 -11.70
N ASP A 54 -15.61 -13.39 -11.90
CA ASP A 54 -16.32 -12.59 -12.91
C ASP A 54 -15.99 -13.01 -14.35
N GLU A 55 -14.84 -13.64 -14.58
CA GLU A 55 -14.47 -14.26 -15.85
C GLU A 55 -14.96 -15.72 -15.98
N GLY A 56 -15.77 -16.21 -15.04
CA GLY A 56 -16.41 -17.53 -15.09
C GLY A 56 -15.57 -18.69 -14.52
N PHE A 57 -14.51 -18.41 -13.78
CA PHE A 57 -13.63 -19.43 -13.20
C PHE A 57 -14.04 -19.79 -11.76
N ARG A 58 -13.82 -21.04 -11.38
CA ARG A 58 -14.03 -21.57 -10.02
C ARG A 58 -12.81 -21.24 -9.18
N VAL A 59 -12.97 -20.34 -8.20
CA VAL A 59 -11.87 -19.81 -7.37
C VAL A 59 -12.06 -20.16 -5.93
N ALA A 60 -11.00 -20.65 -5.30
CA ALA A 60 -10.94 -20.85 -3.85
C ALA A 60 -9.81 -20.03 -3.22
N ILE A 61 -9.98 -19.65 -1.93
CA ILE A 61 -8.99 -18.89 -1.17
C ILE A 61 -8.51 -19.72 0.02
N VAL A 62 -7.19 -19.79 0.20
CA VAL A 62 -6.56 -20.33 1.40
C VAL A 62 -5.92 -19.16 2.18
N PRO A 63 -6.67 -18.56 3.13
CA PRO A 63 -6.17 -17.45 3.91
C PRO A 63 -5.31 -17.96 5.08
N GLN A 64 -4.16 -17.34 5.29
CA GLN A 64 -3.24 -17.62 6.39
C GLN A 64 -2.98 -19.12 6.59
N PRO A 65 -2.45 -19.84 5.57
CA PRO A 65 -2.16 -21.26 5.68
C PRO A 65 -1.11 -21.50 6.78
N ASN A 66 -1.29 -22.57 7.56
CA ASN A 66 -0.27 -22.98 8.52
C ASN A 66 0.92 -23.58 7.77
N TRP A 67 2.05 -22.93 7.85
CA TRP A 67 3.29 -23.25 7.15
C TRP A 67 4.32 -23.96 8.05
N LYS A 68 3.98 -24.21 9.31
CA LYS A 68 4.87 -24.78 10.35
C LYS A 68 4.54 -26.24 10.71
N ASP A 69 3.40 -26.75 10.26
CA ASP A 69 2.91 -28.09 10.60
C ASP A 69 3.09 -29.09 9.43
N ASP A 70 2.19 -30.06 9.34
CA ASP A 70 2.14 -31.10 8.28
C ASP A 70 1.74 -30.56 6.89
N LEU A 71 1.61 -29.26 6.72
CA LEU A 71 1.25 -28.57 5.49
C LEU A 71 -0.14 -28.97 4.93
N ARG A 72 -1.05 -29.40 5.79
CA ARG A 72 -2.42 -29.78 5.38
C ARG A 72 -3.17 -28.65 4.71
N ASP A 73 -2.94 -27.40 5.14
CA ASP A 73 -3.59 -26.23 4.53
C ASP A 73 -3.18 -26.04 3.07
N PHE A 74 -1.99 -26.45 2.69
CA PHE A 74 -1.51 -26.41 1.31
C PHE A 74 -2.05 -27.57 0.45
N ARG A 75 -2.47 -28.68 1.08
CA ARG A 75 -2.98 -29.89 0.40
C ARG A 75 -4.49 -29.99 0.38
N LYS A 76 -5.20 -29.35 1.33
CA LYS A 76 -6.63 -29.58 1.60
C LYS A 76 -7.57 -29.33 0.42
N LEU A 77 -7.25 -28.41 -0.49
CA LEU A 77 -8.07 -28.11 -1.68
C LEU A 77 -7.56 -28.82 -2.95
N GLY A 78 -6.48 -29.60 -2.84
CA GLY A 78 -5.91 -30.33 -3.97
C GLY A 78 -5.20 -29.45 -4.99
N LYS A 79 -5.12 -29.95 -6.22
CA LYS A 79 -4.46 -29.33 -7.36
C LYS A 79 -5.48 -28.50 -8.16
N PRO A 80 -5.23 -27.20 -8.42
CA PRO A 80 -6.09 -26.43 -9.31
C PRO A 80 -5.86 -26.82 -10.79
N LYS A 81 -6.84 -26.56 -11.61
CA LYS A 81 -6.75 -26.82 -13.04
C LYS A 81 -5.67 -25.99 -13.74
N TYR A 82 -5.53 -24.72 -13.37
CA TYR A 82 -4.67 -23.79 -14.09
C TYR A 82 -3.45 -23.34 -13.31
N PHE A 83 -3.62 -22.71 -12.13
CA PHE A 83 -2.49 -22.19 -11.36
C PHE A 83 -2.83 -21.92 -9.89
N PHE A 84 -1.79 -21.79 -9.07
CA PHE A 84 -1.87 -21.21 -7.74
C PHE A 84 -1.56 -19.71 -7.80
N GLY A 85 -2.40 -18.89 -7.20
CA GLY A 85 -2.09 -17.49 -6.89
C GLY A 85 -1.45 -17.37 -5.51
N VAL A 86 -0.40 -16.56 -5.36
CA VAL A 86 0.27 -16.35 -4.05
C VAL A 86 0.49 -14.88 -3.79
N THR A 87 0.10 -14.42 -2.60
CA THR A 87 0.30 -13.05 -2.13
C THR A 87 0.65 -12.99 -0.64
N ALA A 88 1.46 -12.01 -0.25
CA ALA A 88 1.69 -11.71 1.17
C ALA A 88 0.46 -11.07 1.86
N GLY A 89 -0.49 -10.56 1.09
CA GLY A 89 -1.63 -9.78 1.54
C GLY A 89 -1.53 -8.31 1.15
N ASN A 90 -2.23 -7.45 1.86
CA ASN A 90 -2.32 -6.00 1.57
C ASN A 90 -1.04 -5.23 1.88
N MET A 91 -0.20 -5.73 2.78
CA MET A 91 1.08 -5.13 3.14
C MET A 91 2.26 -6.03 2.79
N ASP A 92 3.41 -5.40 2.60
CA ASP A 92 4.70 -6.10 2.62
C ASP A 92 4.90 -6.75 3.99
N SER A 93 5.22 -8.06 4.02
CA SER A 93 5.32 -8.83 5.26
C SER A 93 6.38 -8.27 6.19
N MET A 94 7.52 -7.87 5.65
CA MET A 94 8.65 -7.39 6.45
C MET A 94 8.34 -6.03 7.08
N VAL A 95 7.63 -5.14 6.36
CA VAL A 95 7.13 -3.86 6.91
C VAL A 95 6.05 -4.10 7.97
N ASN A 96 5.22 -5.14 7.78
CA ASN A 96 4.19 -5.51 8.74
C ASN A 96 4.76 -6.14 10.02
N HIS A 97 5.75 -7.04 9.88
CA HIS A 97 6.32 -7.78 11.01
C HIS A 97 7.32 -6.96 11.83
N TYR A 98 8.05 -6.04 11.20
CA TYR A 98 9.17 -5.36 11.86
C TYR A 98 9.00 -3.85 11.89
N THR A 99 9.52 -3.24 12.96
CA THR A 99 9.73 -1.79 13.03
C THR A 99 10.94 -1.39 12.18
N ALA A 100 11.12 -0.08 11.93
CA ALA A 100 12.31 0.46 11.28
C ALA A 100 13.63 0.18 12.05
N ALA A 101 13.54 -0.14 13.34
CA ALA A 101 14.68 -0.59 14.16
C ALA A 101 14.84 -2.12 14.14
N ARG A 102 14.25 -2.82 13.16
CA ARG A 102 14.29 -4.28 12.98
C ARG A 102 13.78 -5.09 14.19
N ARG A 103 12.91 -4.50 15.03
CA ARG A 103 12.27 -5.20 16.15
C ARG A 103 10.97 -5.82 15.67
N LEU A 104 10.75 -7.08 16.02
CA LEU A 104 9.49 -7.78 15.75
C LEU A 104 8.32 -7.04 16.42
N ARG A 105 7.23 -6.87 15.71
CA ARG A 105 5.96 -6.35 16.23
C ARG A 105 5.20 -7.46 16.94
N SER A 106 4.43 -7.09 17.93
CA SER A 106 3.55 -8.02 18.68
C SER A 106 2.18 -8.21 18.03
N ASP A 107 1.86 -7.39 17.03
CA ASP A 107 0.56 -7.30 16.39
C ASP A 107 0.63 -7.40 14.87
N ASP A 108 -0.42 -7.95 14.27
CA ASP A 108 -0.69 -7.98 12.83
C ASP A 108 -2.15 -7.59 12.58
N ALA A 109 -2.38 -6.38 12.08
CA ALA A 109 -3.72 -5.85 11.87
C ALA A 109 -4.58 -6.67 10.88
N TYR A 110 -3.98 -7.51 10.06
CA TYR A 110 -4.67 -8.34 9.06
C TYR A 110 -5.02 -9.74 9.56
N THR A 111 -4.92 -9.96 10.86
CA THR A 111 -5.20 -11.23 11.53
C THR A 111 -6.30 -11.05 12.57
N PRO A 112 -7.19 -12.04 12.82
CA PRO A 112 -8.17 -11.97 13.89
C PRO A 112 -7.52 -11.69 15.25
N GLY A 113 -8.04 -10.69 15.97
CA GLY A 113 -7.49 -10.20 17.24
C GLY A 113 -6.15 -9.48 17.12
N GLY A 114 -5.71 -9.13 15.92
CA GLY A 114 -4.42 -8.48 15.72
C GLY A 114 -3.21 -9.35 16.06
N LYS A 115 -3.34 -10.68 16.12
CA LYS A 115 -2.30 -11.60 16.58
C LYS A 115 -1.22 -11.80 15.55
N ALA A 116 0.05 -11.53 15.89
CA ALA A 116 1.21 -11.78 15.04
C ALA A 116 1.55 -13.29 14.92
N GLY A 117 2.35 -13.65 13.90
CA GLY A 117 2.93 -14.99 13.76
C GLY A 117 2.14 -15.98 12.91
N PHE A 118 1.03 -15.57 12.28
CA PHE A 118 0.26 -16.40 11.36
C PHE A 118 0.85 -16.48 9.96
N ARG A 119 1.56 -15.45 9.51
CA ARG A 119 2.32 -15.48 8.25
C ARG A 119 3.82 -15.59 8.52
N PRO A 120 4.62 -16.22 7.62
CA PRO A 120 6.08 -16.19 7.69
C PRO A 120 6.64 -14.83 7.26
N ASP A 121 7.92 -14.62 7.47
CA ASP A 121 8.68 -13.64 6.73
C ASP A 121 8.71 -14.03 5.24
N TYR A 122 8.51 -13.08 4.35
CA TYR A 122 8.43 -13.30 2.89
C TYR A 122 7.45 -14.42 2.50
N PRO A 123 6.15 -14.35 2.87
CA PRO A 123 5.18 -15.41 2.59
C PRO A 123 5.07 -15.73 1.10
N THR A 124 5.28 -14.76 0.21
CA THR A 124 5.34 -15.00 -1.23
C THR A 124 6.42 -16.01 -1.60
N ILE A 125 7.59 -15.98 -0.97
CA ILE A 125 8.67 -16.95 -1.21
C ILE A 125 8.34 -18.28 -0.53
N VAL A 126 7.97 -18.24 0.75
CA VAL A 126 7.74 -19.45 1.55
C VAL A 126 6.58 -20.28 0.99
N TYR A 127 5.44 -19.64 0.73
CA TYR A 127 4.27 -20.35 0.19
C TYR A 127 4.54 -20.93 -1.20
N THR A 128 5.23 -20.18 -2.06
CA THR A 128 5.59 -20.65 -3.40
C THR A 128 6.46 -21.90 -3.35
N LYS A 129 7.52 -21.90 -2.51
CA LYS A 129 8.40 -23.07 -2.37
C LYS A 129 7.62 -24.29 -1.88
N ILE A 130 6.79 -24.14 -0.84
CA ILE A 130 5.93 -25.23 -0.35
C ILE A 130 5.02 -25.76 -1.47
N LEU A 131 4.39 -24.88 -2.24
CA LEU A 131 3.51 -25.29 -3.34
C LEU A 131 4.29 -25.99 -4.46
N LYS A 132 5.47 -25.52 -4.81
CA LYS A 132 6.34 -26.16 -5.82
C LYS A 132 6.87 -27.51 -5.36
N ASP A 133 7.13 -27.69 -4.06
CA ASP A 133 7.54 -28.98 -3.50
C ASP A 133 6.38 -30.00 -3.51
N ILE A 134 5.14 -29.56 -3.25
CA ILE A 134 3.97 -30.45 -3.21
C ILE A 134 3.40 -30.69 -4.61
N PHE A 135 3.38 -29.67 -5.47
CA PHE A 135 2.76 -29.68 -6.80
C PHE A 135 3.72 -29.08 -7.85
N PRO A 136 4.83 -29.76 -8.19
CA PRO A 136 5.90 -29.21 -9.03
C PRO A 136 5.44 -28.79 -10.44
N ASP A 137 4.43 -29.47 -10.98
CA ASP A 137 3.91 -29.22 -12.34
C ASP A 137 2.87 -28.09 -12.42
N VAL A 138 2.41 -27.57 -11.26
CA VAL A 138 1.40 -26.52 -11.27
C VAL A 138 2.06 -25.14 -11.32
N PRO A 139 1.66 -24.26 -12.26
CA PRO A 139 2.16 -22.90 -12.28
C PRO A 139 1.81 -22.13 -11.01
N VAL A 140 2.71 -21.25 -10.58
CA VAL A 140 2.51 -20.32 -9.47
C VAL A 140 2.62 -18.88 -9.97
N VAL A 141 1.57 -18.09 -9.73
CA VAL A 141 1.47 -16.68 -10.09
C VAL A 141 1.54 -15.83 -8.82
N LEU A 142 2.56 -14.98 -8.72
CA LEU A 142 2.72 -14.04 -7.62
C LEU A 142 1.93 -12.76 -7.87
N GLY A 143 1.45 -12.14 -6.78
CA GLY A 143 0.82 -10.83 -6.81
C GLY A 143 0.95 -10.07 -5.50
N GLY A 144 0.41 -8.85 -5.49
CA GLY A 144 0.45 -7.96 -4.33
C GLY A 144 1.73 -7.12 -4.21
N ILE A 145 1.77 -6.28 -3.17
CA ILE A 145 2.83 -5.26 -3.02
C ILE A 145 4.20 -5.88 -2.77
N GLU A 146 4.29 -6.93 -1.95
CA GLU A 146 5.57 -7.60 -1.62
C GLU A 146 6.26 -8.12 -2.88
N ALA A 147 5.53 -8.83 -3.74
CA ALA A 147 6.04 -9.35 -4.99
C ALA A 147 6.35 -8.21 -5.98
N SER A 148 5.44 -7.26 -6.15
CA SER A 148 5.62 -6.11 -7.06
C SER A 148 6.88 -5.32 -6.78
N MET A 149 7.17 -5.07 -5.49
CA MET A 149 8.33 -4.27 -5.07
C MET A 149 9.66 -5.05 -5.06
N ARG A 150 9.63 -6.36 -5.39
CA ARG A 150 10.80 -7.24 -5.46
C ARG A 150 10.96 -7.92 -6.83
N ARG A 151 10.30 -7.38 -7.88
CA ARG A 151 10.31 -7.99 -9.22
C ARG A 151 11.64 -7.93 -9.98
N LEU A 152 12.54 -7.02 -9.57
CA LEU A 152 13.91 -6.86 -10.06
C LEU A 152 14.90 -6.98 -8.90
N THR A 153 16.20 -6.86 -9.20
CA THR A 153 17.23 -6.67 -8.17
C THR A 153 16.85 -5.53 -7.24
N HIS A 154 16.86 -5.79 -5.95
CA HIS A 154 16.43 -4.83 -4.94
C HIS A 154 17.28 -4.91 -3.67
N TYR A 155 17.36 -3.79 -2.92
CA TYR A 155 17.96 -3.79 -1.60
C TYR A 155 16.94 -4.28 -0.57
N ASP A 156 17.33 -5.32 0.16
CA ASP A 156 16.57 -5.84 1.29
C ASP A 156 17.12 -5.24 2.59
N TYR A 157 16.32 -4.43 3.25
CA TYR A 157 16.72 -3.70 4.46
C TYR A 157 17.02 -4.64 5.65
N TRP A 158 16.25 -5.71 5.78
CA TRP A 158 16.39 -6.64 6.92
C TRP A 158 17.60 -7.55 6.80
N LYS A 159 17.93 -7.94 5.57
CA LYS A 159 19.14 -8.72 5.25
C LYS A 159 20.38 -7.85 5.01
N ASP A 160 20.17 -6.53 4.86
CA ASP A 160 21.21 -5.53 4.58
C ASP A 160 22.06 -5.81 3.34
N LYS A 161 21.45 -6.31 2.27
CA LYS A 161 22.11 -6.65 1.02
C LYS A 161 21.19 -6.54 -0.19
N LEU A 162 21.75 -6.55 -1.39
CA LEU A 162 20.99 -6.74 -2.61
C LEU A 162 20.54 -8.21 -2.72
N GLU A 163 19.28 -8.37 -3.07
CA GLU A 163 18.66 -9.66 -3.38
C GLU A 163 18.22 -9.67 -4.85
N PRO A 164 18.27 -10.87 -5.50
CA PRO A 164 17.78 -11.02 -6.86
C PRO A 164 16.26 -10.88 -6.94
N SER A 165 15.70 -10.88 -8.14
CA SER A 165 14.24 -10.88 -8.34
C SER A 165 13.56 -11.95 -7.48
N ILE A 166 12.38 -11.61 -6.95
CA ILE A 166 11.55 -12.53 -6.18
C ILE A 166 11.13 -13.76 -6.99
N LEU A 167 10.99 -13.62 -8.31
CA LEU A 167 10.74 -14.77 -9.20
C LEU A 167 11.86 -15.77 -9.14
N THR A 168 13.09 -15.31 -9.24
CA THR A 168 14.29 -16.17 -9.13
C THR A 168 14.41 -16.78 -7.72
N SER A 169 14.12 -15.99 -6.67
CA SER A 169 14.24 -16.43 -5.27
C SER A 169 13.16 -17.43 -4.85
N SER A 170 11.95 -17.34 -5.42
CA SER A 170 10.81 -18.17 -5.06
C SER A 170 10.64 -19.39 -5.96
N GLY A 171 11.07 -19.32 -7.23
CA GLY A 171 10.79 -20.33 -8.26
C GLY A 171 9.37 -20.22 -8.85
N ALA A 172 8.69 -19.09 -8.69
CA ALA A 172 7.39 -18.85 -9.30
C ALA A 172 7.52 -18.66 -10.82
N ASP A 173 6.44 -18.97 -11.55
CA ASP A 173 6.42 -18.96 -13.01
C ASP A 173 6.07 -17.58 -13.60
N MET A 174 5.26 -16.81 -12.89
CA MET A 174 4.84 -15.46 -13.30
C MET A 174 4.61 -14.57 -12.08
N LEU A 175 4.79 -13.28 -12.27
CA LEU A 175 4.40 -12.25 -11.30
C LEU A 175 3.53 -11.22 -12.01
N ILE A 176 2.37 -10.92 -11.44
CA ILE A 176 1.52 -9.79 -11.81
C ILE A 176 1.83 -8.64 -10.89
N TYR A 177 2.37 -7.53 -11.41
CA TYR A 177 2.74 -6.38 -10.58
C TYR A 177 1.70 -5.26 -10.66
N GLY A 178 1.68 -4.41 -9.65
CA GLY A 178 0.76 -3.28 -9.59
C GLY A 178 -0.69 -3.68 -9.37
N MET A 179 -1.61 -2.98 -10.04
CA MET A 179 -3.05 -3.25 -9.99
C MET A 179 -3.37 -4.44 -10.91
N GLY A 180 -3.67 -5.59 -10.31
CA GLY A 180 -3.69 -6.88 -10.98
C GLY A 180 -4.94 -7.22 -11.82
N GLU A 181 -5.96 -6.36 -11.87
CA GLU A 181 -7.26 -6.69 -12.47
C GLU A 181 -7.16 -6.96 -13.97
N GLN A 182 -6.56 -6.04 -14.74
CA GLN A 182 -6.43 -6.20 -16.20
C GLN A 182 -5.55 -7.39 -16.59
N PRO A 183 -4.31 -7.55 -16.07
CA PRO A 183 -3.48 -8.70 -16.42
C PRO A 183 -4.08 -10.02 -15.98
N MET A 184 -4.80 -10.07 -14.86
CA MET A 184 -5.47 -11.28 -14.40
C MET A 184 -6.62 -11.66 -15.36
N ARG A 185 -7.44 -10.71 -15.78
CA ARG A 185 -8.50 -10.96 -16.78
C ARG A 185 -7.91 -11.48 -18.09
N GLU A 186 -6.82 -10.88 -18.59
CA GLU A 186 -6.15 -11.35 -19.80
C GLU A 186 -5.60 -12.76 -19.63
N LEU A 187 -4.91 -13.02 -18.50
CA LEU A 187 -4.35 -14.35 -18.19
C LEU A 187 -5.43 -15.44 -18.23
N VAL A 188 -6.52 -15.27 -17.46
CA VAL A 188 -7.55 -16.30 -17.37
C VAL A 188 -8.33 -16.46 -18.68
N ARG A 189 -8.57 -15.40 -19.44
CA ARG A 189 -9.18 -15.46 -20.77
C ARG A 189 -8.33 -16.22 -21.80
N LEU A 190 -7.01 -16.09 -21.75
CA LEU A 190 -6.11 -16.86 -22.62
C LEU A 190 -6.10 -18.33 -22.22
N LEU A 191 -6.08 -18.63 -20.92
CA LEU A 191 -6.18 -20.00 -20.40
C LEU A 191 -7.50 -20.67 -20.79
N SER A 192 -8.64 -19.97 -20.73
CA SER A 192 -9.95 -20.50 -21.15
C SER A 192 -10.02 -20.83 -22.64
N LYS A 193 -9.21 -20.15 -23.47
CA LYS A 193 -9.04 -20.44 -24.89
C LYS A 193 -8.09 -21.59 -25.19
N GLY A 194 -7.56 -22.26 -24.15
CA GLY A 194 -6.64 -23.38 -24.28
C GLY A 194 -5.19 -22.99 -24.56
N VAL A 195 -4.81 -21.71 -24.39
CA VAL A 195 -3.41 -21.29 -24.55
C VAL A 195 -2.60 -21.87 -23.40
N PRO A 196 -1.53 -22.65 -23.64
CA PRO A 196 -0.71 -23.22 -22.58
C PRO A 196 -0.07 -22.13 -21.72
N PHE A 197 -0.03 -22.31 -20.40
CA PHE A 197 0.56 -21.34 -19.47
C PHE A 197 2.00 -20.95 -19.85
N SER A 198 2.81 -21.90 -20.27
CA SER A 198 4.21 -21.71 -20.70
C SER A 198 4.38 -20.78 -21.91
N SER A 199 3.32 -20.58 -22.70
CA SER A 199 3.30 -19.68 -23.86
C SER A 199 2.90 -18.24 -23.50
N LEU A 200 2.41 -17.98 -22.29
CA LEU A 200 1.88 -16.68 -21.86
C LEU A 200 3.01 -15.74 -21.41
N LYS A 201 3.95 -15.44 -22.30
CA LYS A 201 5.16 -14.68 -22.01
C LYS A 201 5.05 -13.18 -22.33
N THR A 202 3.95 -12.72 -22.94
CA THR A 202 3.80 -11.34 -23.44
C THR A 202 2.54 -10.63 -22.93
N ILE A 203 1.99 -11.08 -21.81
CA ILE A 203 0.89 -10.36 -21.14
C ILE A 203 1.46 -9.08 -20.53
N HIS A 204 0.79 -7.95 -20.73
CA HIS A 204 1.15 -6.69 -20.12
C HIS A 204 1.16 -6.81 -18.58
N GLN A 205 1.98 -5.99 -17.91
CA GLN A 205 2.02 -5.87 -16.46
C GLN A 205 2.36 -7.18 -15.74
N THR A 206 3.09 -8.06 -16.43
CA THR A 206 3.63 -9.30 -15.86
C THR A 206 5.15 -9.26 -15.82
N ALA A 207 5.72 -10.05 -14.91
CA ALA A 207 7.13 -10.41 -14.95
C ALA A 207 7.24 -11.93 -15.06
N ILE A 208 8.21 -12.41 -15.85
CA ILE A 208 8.48 -13.82 -16.09
C ILE A 208 9.97 -14.10 -16.04
N VAL A 209 10.32 -15.38 -15.94
CA VAL A 209 11.70 -15.84 -16.01
C VAL A 209 11.87 -16.73 -17.24
N ILE A 210 13.00 -16.56 -17.94
CA ILE A 210 13.45 -17.43 -19.02
C ILE A 210 14.88 -17.87 -18.77
N LYS A 211 15.37 -18.86 -19.51
CA LYS A 211 16.79 -19.23 -19.49
C LYS A 211 17.64 -18.03 -19.95
N ARG A 212 18.81 -17.83 -19.35
CA ARG A 212 19.68 -16.66 -19.62
C ARG A 212 19.94 -16.43 -21.11
N ASN A 213 20.18 -17.51 -21.85
CA ASN A 213 20.48 -17.45 -23.28
C ASN A 213 19.26 -17.62 -24.20
N GLU A 214 18.06 -17.72 -23.62
CA GLU A 214 16.81 -17.77 -24.39
C GLU A 214 16.52 -16.37 -24.97
N PRO A 215 16.11 -16.25 -26.26
CA PRO A 215 15.75 -14.97 -26.84
C PRO A 215 14.51 -14.40 -26.17
N LEU A 216 14.42 -13.08 -26.15
CA LEU A 216 13.23 -12.40 -25.63
C LEU A 216 11.99 -12.84 -26.42
N PRO A 217 10.83 -13.06 -25.75
CA PRO A 217 9.58 -13.36 -26.44
C PRO A 217 9.24 -12.29 -27.47
N VAL A 218 8.87 -12.71 -28.69
CA VAL A 218 8.62 -11.78 -29.79
C VAL A 218 7.38 -10.91 -29.48
N GLN A 219 7.58 -9.59 -29.47
CA GLN A 219 6.51 -8.60 -29.35
C GLN A 219 6.93 -7.32 -30.10
N LYS A 220 6.36 -7.13 -31.30
CA LYS A 220 6.78 -6.07 -32.25
C LYS A 220 6.48 -4.65 -31.75
N MET A 221 5.52 -4.48 -30.86
CA MET A 221 5.09 -3.15 -30.41
C MET A 221 5.89 -2.61 -29.21
N TRP A 222 6.67 -3.45 -28.57
CA TRP A 222 7.42 -3.05 -27.39
C TRP A 222 8.87 -2.68 -27.72
N LYS A 223 9.37 -1.66 -27.06
CA LYS A 223 10.80 -1.37 -27.00
C LYS A 223 11.42 -2.17 -25.88
N ASP A 224 12.66 -2.62 -26.08
CA ASP A 224 13.41 -3.39 -25.08
C ASP A 224 14.52 -2.56 -24.46
N ILE A 225 14.67 -2.66 -23.14
CA ILE A 225 15.75 -2.07 -22.36
C ILE A 225 16.39 -3.16 -21.51
N SER A 226 17.71 -3.34 -21.67
CA SER A 226 18.51 -4.22 -20.83
C SER A 226 19.03 -3.44 -19.60
N LEU A 227 18.87 -4.07 -18.44
CA LEU A 227 19.44 -3.61 -17.17
C LEU A 227 20.77 -4.31 -16.92
N HIS A 228 21.60 -3.75 -16.05
CA HIS A 228 22.83 -4.41 -15.60
C HIS A 228 22.50 -5.67 -14.80
N PRO A 229 23.24 -6.78 -15.00
CA PRO A 229 23.00 -8.02 -14.28
C PRO A 229 23.11 -7.87 -12.77
N PHE A 230 22.33 -8.68 -12.02
CA PHE A 230 22.35 -8.73 -10.56
C PHE A 230 23.77 -8.85 -10.00
N GLU A 231 24.58 -9.75 -10.54
CA GLU A 231 25.94 -10.02 -10.07
C GLU A 231 26.88 -8.81 -10.24
N LYS A 232 26.63 -7.95 -11.24
CA LYS A 232 27.35 -6.68 -11.42
C LYS A 232 26.86 -5.63 -10.42
N CYS A 233 25.56 -5.53 -10.21
CA CYS A 233 24.97 -4.60 -9.25
C CYS A 233 25.41 -4.86 -7.81
N VAL A 234 25.59 -6.14 -7.43
CA VAL A 234 26.14 -6.52 -6.11
C VAL A 234 27.55 -6.00 -5.89
N LYS A 235 28.37 -5.96 -6.96
CA LYS A 235 29.77 -5.51 -6.91
C LYS A 235 29.92 -3.99 -7.03
N ASP A 236 28.99 -3.34 -7.71
CA ASP A 236 29.06 -1.90 -8.01
C ASP A 236 27.70 -1.21 -7.77
N LYS A 237 27.66 -0.37 -6.74
CA LYS A 237 26.48 0.42 -6.37
C LYS A 237 26.05 1.41 -7.45
N ASN A 238 26.97 1.87 -8.31
CA ASN A 238 26.64 2.79 -9.41
C ASN A 238 25.79 2.08 -10.46
N LEU A 239 26.13 0.83 -10.80
CA LEU A 239 25.35 0.03 -11.75
C LEU A 239 23.94 -0.26 -11.22
N PHE A 240 23.82 -0.51 -9.92
CA PHE A 240 22.51 -0.64 -9.28
C PHE A 240 21.70 0.68 -9.33
N ALA A 241 22.36 1.81 -9.11
CA ALA A 241 21.75 3.14 -9.20
C ALA A 241 21.31 3.48 -10.65
N GLU A 242 22.11 3.13 -11.64
CA GLU A 242 21.74 3.28 -13.06
C GLU A 242 20.50 2.44 -13.43
N ASN A 243 20.43 1.19 -12.96
CA ASN A 243 19.24 0.34 -13.14
C ASN A 243 18.00 0.99 -12.53
N PHE A 244 18.13 1.53 -11.32
CA PHE A 244 17.01 2.23 -10.68
C PHE A 244 16.54 3.43 -11.50
N VAL A 245 17.44 4.26 -12.00
CA VAL A 245 17.08 5.44 -12.81
C VAL A 245 16.36 5.02 -14.10
N LYS A 246 16.86 3.96 -14.79
CA LYS A 246 16.19 3.40 -15.97
C LYS A 246 14.78 2.90 -15.61
N PHE A 247 14.69 2.11 -14.55
CA PHE A 247 13.44 1.55 -14.05
C PHE A 247 12.44 2.65 -13.66
N GLU A 248 12.84 3.64 -12.85
CA GLU A 248 11.95 4.72 -12.40
C GLU A 248 11.44 5.54 -13.60
N LYS A 249 12.32 5.90 -14.55
CA LYS A 249 11.91 6.61 -15.76
C LYS A 249 10.88 5.85 -16.58
N GLU A 250 11.08 4.55 -16.78
CA GLU A 250 10.13 3.71 -17.53
C GLU A 250 8.80 3.54 -16.76
N SER A 251 8.84 3.29 -15.45
CA SER A 251 7.64 3.13 -14.63
C SER A 251 6.72 4.36 -14.61
N ASN A 252 7.25 5.54 -14.97
CA ASN A 252 6.47 6.78 -15.01
C ASN A 252 5.84 7.10 -16.36
N LYS A 253 6.19 6.36 -17.42
CA LYS A 253 5.60 6.49 -18.75
C LYS A 253 4.36 5.63 -18.88
N ILE A 254 3.35 6.09 -19.59
CA ILE A 254 2.23 5.26 -20.03
C ILE A 254 2.73 4.29 -21.12
N GLY A 255 3.47 4.79 -22.11
CA GLY A 255 4.13 3.98 -23.15
C GLY A 255 5.51 3.49 -22.71
N SER A 256 5.55 2.64 -21.69
CA SER A 256 6.77 2.10 -21.09
C SER A 256 7.42 1.01 -21.97
N ALA A 257 8.74 0.86 -21.87
CA ALA A 257 9.48 -0.23 -22.50
C ALA A 257 9.42 -1.52 -21.66
N ARG A 258 9.59 -2.67 -22.33
CA ARG A 258 9.88 -3.94 -21.67
C ARG A 258 11.32 -3.90 -21.12
N GLN A 259 11.50 -4.36 -19.90
CA GLN A 259 12.82 -4.36 -19.24
C GLN A 259 13.28 -5.81 -19.02
N SER A 260 14.57 -6.05 -19.12
CA SER A 260 15.16 -7.36 -18.82
C SER A 260 16.41 -7.22 -17.97
N GLU A 261 16.60 -8.16 -17.03
CA GLU A 261 17.74 -8.23 -16.12
C GLU A 261 18.23 -9.68 -16.02
N ASP A 262 19.51 -9.92 -16.24
CA ASP A 262 20.10 -11.21 -15.89
C ASP A 262 20.24 -11.32 -14.37
N SER A 263 19.75 -12.39 -13.78
CA SER A 263 19.67 -12.57 -12.34
C SER A 263 19.84 -14.05 -11.95
N ALA A 264 20.88 -14.37 -11.20
CA ALA A 264 21.15 -15.70 -10.66
C ALA A 264 21.07 -16.84 -11.72
N GLY A 265 21.70 -16.64 -12.87
CA GLY A 265 21.74 -17.63 -13.95
C GLY A 265 20.52 -17.68 -14.88
N GLN A 266 19.52 -16.87 -14.62
CA GLN A 266 18.27 -16.73 -15.39
C GLN A 266 18.17 -15.30 -15.97
N LYS A 267 17.16 -15.07 -16.81
CA LYS A 267 16.79 -13.73 -17.27
C LYS A 267 15.36 -13.42 -16.82
N VAL A 268 15.23 -12.35 -16.03
CA VAL A 268 13.94 -11.80 -15.62
C VAL A 268 13.49 -10.78 -16.66
N ILE A 269 12.25 -10.88 -17.10
CA ILE A 269 11.63 -9.99 -18.08
C ILE A 269 10.46 -9.29 -17.40
N ILE A 270 10.43 -7.97 -17.46
CA ILE A 270 9.32 -7.14 -16.98
C ILE A 270 8.59 -6.59 -18.20
N ASN A 271 7.41 -7.10 -18.49
CA ASN A 271 6.58 -6.59 -19.55
C ASN A 271 6.04 -5.19 -19.21
N PRO A 272 5.76 -4.32 -20.20
CA PRO A 272 5.20 -2.99 -19.93
C PRO A 272 3.88 -3.08 -19.17
N PRO A 273 3.52 -2.06 -18.35
CA PRO A 273 2.21 -2.01 -17.72
C PRO A 273 1.09 -1.89 -18.76
N PHE A 274 -0.12 -2.26 -18.38
CA PHE A 274 -1.31 -1.86 -19.12
C PHE A 274 -1.42 -0.33 -19.15
N PRO A 275 -2.02 0.24 -20.21
CA PRO A 275 -2.52 1.60 -20.13
C PRO A 275 -3.42 1.79 -18.91
N PRO A 276 -3.46 2.99 -18.30
CA PRO A 276 -4.35 3.23 -17.16
C PRO A 276 -5.80 2.86 -17.50
N MET A 277 -6.47 2.14 -16.59
CA MET A 277 -7.88 1.75 -16.76
C MET A 277 -8.77 2.98 -17.03
N GLY A 278 -9.74 2.81 -17.92
CA GLY A 278 -10.84 3.74 -18.07
C GLY A 278 -11.81 3.68 -16.87
N GLU A 279 -12.71 4.66 -16.79
CA GLU A 279 -13.70 4.76 -15.70
C GLU A 279 -14.62 3.52 -15.65
N GLU A 280 -15.11 3.03 -16.80
CA GLU A 280 -15.97 1.85 -16.87
C GLU A 280 -15.26 0.57 -16.40
N GLU A 281 -13.99 0.43 -16.74
CA GLU A 281 -13.18 -0.73 -16.36
C GLU A 281 -12.85 -0.70 -14.85
N ALA A 282 -12.57 0.49 -14.32
CA ALA A 282 -12.42 0.69 -12.89
C ALA A 282 -13.73 0.35 -12.16
N ASP A 283 -14.87 0.88 -12.61
CA ASP A 283 -16.19 0.59 -12.06
C ASP A 283 -16.49 -0.91 -12.05
N ARG A 284 -16.20 -1.62 -13.17
CA ARG A 284 -16.39 -3.08 -13.25
C ARG A 284 -15.67 -3.81 -12.13
N SER A 285 -14.47 -3.36 -11.75
CA SER A 285 -13.68 -3.99 -10.70
C SER A 285 -14.21 -3.71 -9.28
N PHE A 286 -14.79 -2.51 -9.05
CA PHE A 286 -15.37 -2.14 -7.76
C PHE A 286 -16.83 -2.60 -7.60
N ASP A 287 -17.58 -2.77 -8.69
CA ASP A 287 -18.98 -3.21 -8.70
C ASP A 287 -19.16 -4.73 -8.56
N LEU A 288 -18.07 -5.50 -8.46
CA LEU A 288 -18.08 -6.95 -8.21
C LEU A 288 -18.90 -7.30 -6.94
N PRO A 289 -19.39 -8.53 -6.80
CA PRO A 289 -20.33 -8.91 -5.75
C PRO A 289 -19.65 -9.10 -4.37
N PHE A 290 -18.90 -8.10 -3.92
CA PHE A 290 -18.30 -8.10 -2.58
C PHE A 290 -19.35 -8.14 -1.48
N MET A 291 -19.06 -8.88 -0.40
CA MET A 291 -19.89 -9.00 0.79
C MET A 291 -19.69 -7.84 1.78
N TYR A 292 -18.57 -7.10 1.68
CA TYR A 292 -18.14 -6.04 2.62
C TYR A 292 -17.97 -6.51 4.06
N LEU A 293 -17.69 -7.80 4.26
CA LEU A 293 -17.58 -8.46 5.57
C LEU A 293 -16.40 -9.45 5.58
N PRO A 294 -15.85 -9.79 6.75
CA PRO A 294 -14.98 -10.95 6.92
C PRO A 294 -15.71 -12.27 6.61
N HIS A 295 -14.97 -13.25 6.10
CA HIS A 295 -15.53 -14.57 5.81
C HIS A 295 -16.15 -15.22 7.07
N PRO A 296 -17.28 -15.96 6.98
CA PRO A 296 -17.98 -16.54 8.13
C PRO A 296 -17.14 -17.47 9.02
N ARG A 297 -16.01 -17.99 8.51
CA ARG A 297 -15.04 -18.77 9.31
C ARG A 297 -14.48 -18.01 10.53
N TYR A 298 -14.64 -16.69 10.55
CA TYR A 298 -14.19 -15.82 11.64
C TYR A 298 -15.29 -15.42 12.62
N ASN A 299 -16.56 -15.82 12.43
CA ASN A 299 -17.70 -15.41 13.27
C ASN A 299 -17.54 -15.70 14.77
N LYS A 300 -16.67 -16.66 15.15
CA LYS A 300 -16.36 -17.01 16.54
C LYS A 300 -14.96 -16.55 16.97
N LYS A 301 -14.31 -15.71 16.19
CA LYS A 301 -12.98 -15.16 16.46
C LYS A 301 -13.08 -13.69 16.81
N GLU A 302 -12.00 -13.15 17.34
CA GLU A 302 -11.86 -11.72 17.56
C GLU A 302 -11.86 -10.94 16.23
N ASP A 303 -12.21 -9.66 16.27
CA ASP A 303 -12.28 -8.80 15.11
C ASP A 303 -10.93 -8.69 14.37
N ILE A 304 -10.98 -8.41 13.07
CA ILE A 304 -9.80 -8.14 12.25
C ILE A 304 -9.58 -6.63 12.23
N PRO A 305 -8.52 -6.10 12.89
CA PRO A 305 -8.33 -4.65 13.04
C PRO A 305 -8.29 -3.88 11.72
N ALA A 306 -7.67 -4.44 10.68
CA ALA A 306 -7.62 -3.82 9.35
C ALA A 306 -9.02 -3.67 8.74
N TYR A 307 -9.91 -4.64 8.93
CA TYR A 307 -11.30 -4.53 8.48
C TYR A 307 -12.06 -3.46 9.27
N GLU A 308 -11.93 -3.44 10.60
CA GLU A 308 -12.60 -2.44 11.44
C GLU A 308 -12.24 -0.99 11.04
N MET A 309 -10.99 -0.78 10.61
CA MET A 309 -10.54 0.54 10.16
C MET A 309 -11.20 1.00 8.85
N ILE A 310 -11.55 0.05 7.94
CA ILE A 310 -11.96 0.41 6.57
C ILE A 310 -13.41 0.03 6.24
N LYS A 311 -14.11 -0.69 7.09
CA LYS A 311 -15.44 -1.26 6.78
C LYS A 311 -16.48 -0.25 6.28
N PHE A 312 -16.33 1.01 6.64
CA PHE A 312 -17.18 2.12 6.20
C PHE A 312 -16.40 3.17 5.40
N SER A 313 -15.34 2.75 4.71
CA SER A 313 -14.60 3.60 3.80
C SER A 313 -14.91 3.26 2.35
N VAL A 314 -14.87 4.28 1.49
CA VAL A 314 -15.08 4.15 0.05
C VAL A 314 -13.86 4.67 -0.69
N ASN A 315 -13.25 3.81 -1.48
CA ASN A 315 -12.12 4.18 -2.31
C ASN A 315 -12.60 4.75 -3.65
N ILE A 316 -12.42 6.05 -3.86
CA ILE A 316 -12.94 6.76 -5.04
C ILE A 316 -11.97 6.77 -6.23
N HIS A 317 -10.67 6.54 -5.98
CA HIS A 317 -9.64 6.46 -7.01
C HIS A 317 -8.42 5.67 -6.53
N ARG A 318 -7.59 5.22 -7.45
CA ARG A 318 -6.29 4.59 -7.23
C ARG A 318 -5.20 5.39 -7.94
N GLY A 319 -3.94 5.13 -7.59
CA GLY A 319 -2.78 5.86 -8.12
C GLY A 319 -2.47 7.15 -7.34
N CYS A 320 -1.26 7.67 -7.51
CA CYS A 320 -0.82 8.92 -6.89
C CYS A 320 0.31 9.56 -7.69
N PHE A 321 0.09 10.77 -8.19
CA PHE A 321 1.11 11.53 -8.91
C PHE A 321 2.04 12.37 -8.01
N GLY A 322 1.99 12.14 -6.68
CA GLY A 322 2.82 12.85 -5.71
C GLY A 322 4.31 12.57 -5.86
N GLY A 323 4.68 11.33 -6.16
CA GLY A 323 6.06 10.93 -6.47
C GLY A 323 7.05 11.10 -5.31
N CYS A 324 6.58 11.07 -4.04
CA CYS A 324 7.45 11.13 -2.86
C CYS A 324 8.48 10.00 -2.91
N SER A 325 9.75 10.33 -2.65
CA SER A 325 10.89 9.43 -2.86
C SER A 325 10.88 8.17 -1.99
N PHE A 326 10.18 8.22 -0.85
CA PHE A 326 10.08 7.13 0.12
C PHE A 326 8.82 6.26 -0.04
N CYS A 327 7.87 6.68 -0.88
CA CYS A 327 6.53 6.10 -0.92
C CYS A 327 6.41 5.01 -1.99
N ALA A 328 5.91 3.84 -1.61
CA ALA A 328 5.69 2.71 -2.52
C ALA A 328 4.41 2.84 -3.38
N ILE A 329 3.50 3.77 -3.07
CA ILE A 329 2.20 3.87 -3.74
C ILE A 329 2.35 4.09 -5.24
N ALA A 330 3.14 5.09 -5.66
CA ALA A 330 3.34 5.35 -7.08
C ALA A 330 4.07 4.21 -7.80
N ALA A 331 4.99 3.52 -7.12
CA ALA A 331 5.70 2.37 -7.68
C ALA A 331 4.83 1.11 -7.81
N HIS A 332 3.79 0.97 -6.97
CA HIS A 332 2.86 -0.16 -6.98
C HIS A 332 1.56 0.14 -7.75
N GLN A 333 0.85 1.21 -7.40
CA GLN A 333 -0.42 1.56 -8.05
C GLN A 333 -0.26 2.39 -9.33
N GLY A 334 0.93 2.95 -9.56
CA GLY A 334 1.21 3.84 -10.67
C GLY A 334 0.98 5.33 -10.35
N LYS A 335 1.51 6.17 -11.25
CA LYS A 335 1.41 7.63 -11.17
C LYS A 335 0.05 8.14 -11.66
N GLN A 336 -0.58 7.45 -12.61
CA GLN A 336 -1.84 7.89 -13.20
C GLN A 336 -3.00 7.66 -12.23
N ILE A 337 -3.90 8.64 -12.15
CA ILE A 337 -5.10 8.52 -11.32
C ILE A 337 -6.16 7.75 -12.11
N ILE A 338 -6.61 6.64 -11.53
CA ILE A 338 -7.69 5.81 -12.02
C ILE A 338 -8.90 6.09 -11.13
N SER A 339 -9.84 6.89 -11.62
CA SER A 339 -11.02 7.30 -10.87
C SER A 339 -12.23 6.46 -11.25
N ARG A 340 -13.07 6.21 -10.27
CA ARG A 340 -14.39 5.59 -10.46
C ARG A 340 -15.42 6.64 -10.90
N SER A 341 -16.50 6.19 -11.53
CA SER A 341 -17.67 7.04 -11.77
C SER A 341 -18.40 7.37 -10.47
N GLU A 342 -19.10 8.49 -10.46
CA GLU A 342 -19.99 8.84 -9.35
C GLU A 342 -21.03 7.73 -9.11
N ARG A 343 -21.61 7.18 -10.19
CA ARG A 343 -22.59 6.08 -10.12
C ARG A 343 -22.06 4.88 -9.33
N SER A 344 -20.84 4.43 -9.63
CA SER A 344 -20.23 3.29 -8.92
C SER A 344 -19.96 3.61 -7.45
N ILE A 345 -19.50 4.85 -7.14
CA ILE A 345 -19.26 5.31 -5.77
C ILE A 345 -20.57 5.36 -4.97
N LEU A 346 -21.62 6.01 -5.51
CA LEU A 346 -22.92 6.11 -4.84
C LEU A 346 -23.56 4.73 -4.61
N LYS A 347 -23.44 3.82 -5.57
CA LYS A 347 -23.89 2.42 -5.42
C LYS A 347 -23.17 1.69 -4.27
N GLU A 348 -21.87 1.93 -4.09
CA GLU A 348 -21.12 1.36 -2.96
C GLU A 348 -21.54 1.99 -1.64
N VAL A 349 -21.71 3.31 -1.58
CA VAL A 349 -22.23 4.01 -0.38
C VAL A 349 -23.59 3.46 0.02
N GLU A 350 -24.50 3.22 -0.94
CA GLU A 350 -25.79 2.59 -0.68
C GLU A 350 -25.66 1.18 -0.11
N LYS A 351 -24.73 0.35 -0.61
CA LYS A 351 -24.46 -0.98 -0.04
C LYS A 351 -23.94 -0.88 1.41
N ILE A 352 -23.00 0.03 1.67
CA ILE A 352 -22.41 0.25 3.00
C ILE A 352 -23.47 0.75 3.97
N SER A 353 -24.38 1.63 3.55
CA SER A 353 -25.46 2.18 4.40
C SER A 353 -26.42 1.09 4.92
N ARG A 354 -26.48 -0.06 4.26
CA ARG A 354 -27.31 -1.22 4.64
C ARG A 354 -26.57 -2.24 5.54
N LEU A 355 -25.29 -2.02 5.84
CA LEU A 355 -24.55 -2.91 6.74
C LEU A 355 -25.09 -2.79 8.17
N PRO A 356 -25.16 -3.91 8.94
CA PRO A 356 -25.83 -3.94 10.24
C PRO A 356 -25.31 -2.91 11.25
N ASP A 357 -24.01 -2.64 11.25
CA ASP A 357 -23.36 -1.75 12.22
C ASP A 357 -23.21 -0.31 11.73
N PHE A 358 -23.72 0.01 10.55
CA PHE A 358 -23.61 1.35 10.00
C PHE A 358 -24.52 2.35 10.73
N LYS A 359 -23.94 3.46 11.18
CA LYS A 359 -24.64 4.50 11.97
C LYS A 359 -24.81 5.82 11.23
N GLY A 360 -24.62 5.81 9.90
CA GLY A 360 -24.73 6.99 9.05
C GLY A 360 -23.42 7.74 8.82
N TYR A 361 -22.27 7.19 9.24
CA TYR A 361 -20.97 7.85 9.11
C TYR A 361 -20.02 7.05 8.24
N LEU A 362 -19.62 7.62 7.10
CA LEU A 362 -18.50 7.09 6.32
C LEU A 362 -17.18 7.53 6.98
N SER A 363 -16.27 6.57 7.19
CA SER A 363 -15.00 6.83 7.87
C SER A 363 -13.96 7.49 6.95
N ASP A 364 -14.04 7.20 5.65
CA ASP A 364 -13.21 7.82 4.61
C ASP A 364 -13.91 7.74 3.24
N LEU A 365 -14.02 8.86 2.56
CA LEU A 365 -14.41 8.94 1.16
C LEU A 365 -13.22 9.50 0.38
N GLY A 366 -12.25 8.64 0.07
CA GLY A 366 -10.94 9.08 -0.38
C GLY A 366 -10.19 8.09 -1.25
N GLY A 367 -8.87 8.19 -1.21
CA GLY A 367 -7.94 7.36 -1.97
C GLY A 367 -6.52 7.50 -1.44
N PRO A 368 -5.49 7.06 -2.18
CA PRO A 368 -4.09 7.15 -1.74
C PRO A 368 -3.66 8.58 -1.38
N SER A 369 -4.33 9.58 -1.96
CA SER A 369 -4.28 10.99 -1.59
C SER A 369 -5.68 11.55 -1.77
N ALA A 370 -6.28 12.10 -0.72
CA ALA A 370 -7.70 12.44 -0.67
C ALA A 370 -8.19 13.31 -1.85
N ASN A 371 -7.37 14.27 -2.29
CA ASN A 371 -7.76 15.29 -3.24
C ASN A 371 -7.16 15.13 -4.65
N MET A 372 -7.11 13.89 -5.16
CA MET A 372 -6.65 13.62 -6.54
C MET A 372 -7.74 13.05 -7.46
N TYR A 373 -8.97 12.94 -6.97
CA TYR A 373 -10.09 12.39 -7.74
C TYR A 373 -10.29 13.12 -9.07
N ARG A 374 -10.34 12.35 -10.17
CA ARG A 374 -10.49 12.81 -11.56
C ARG A 374 -9.43 13.80 -12.06
N MET A 375 -8.30 13.92 -11.36
CA MET A 375 -7.18 14.74 -11.82
C MET A 375 -6.33 13.97 -12.81
N LYS A 376 -6.09 14.56 -13.99
CA LYS A 376 -5.28 13.98 -15.07
C LYS A 376 -4.60 15.06 -15.90
N GLY A 377 -3.74 14.67 -16.82
CA GLY A 377 -3.15 15.59 -17.80
C GLY A 377 -4.23 16.16 -18.72
N LYS A 378 -4.13 17.46 -19.02
CA LYS A 378 -5.01 18.14 -19.99
C LYS A 378 -4.77 17.60 -21.41
N ASP A 379 -3.52 17.33 -21.75
CA ASP A 379 -3.10 16.62 -22.95
C ASP A 379 -2.43 15.29 -22.54
N MET A 380 -3.11 14.18 -22.80
CA MET A 380 -2.63 12.84 -22.47
C MET A 380 -1.49 12.36 -23.37
N LYS A 381 -1.31 12.95 -24.58
CA LYS A 381 -0.16 12.61 -25.45
C LYS A 381 1.16 12.97 -24.80
N LEU A 382 1.21 14.11 -24.10
CA LEU A 382 2.38 14.51 -23.33
C LEU A 382 2.66 13.55 -22.16
N CYS A 383 1.61 12.96 -21.56
CA CYS A 383 1.75 12.02 -20.46
C CYS A 383 2.29 10.64 -20.92
N GLN A 384 2.05 10.24 -22.18
CA GLN A 384 2.50 8.94 -22.69
C GLN A 384 4.00 8.74 -22.59
N VAL A 385 4.78 9.79 -22.86
CA VAL A 385 6.25 9.75 -22.88
C VAL A 385 6.89 10.38 -21.64
N CYS A 386 6.08 10.90 -20.73
CA CYS A 386 6.56 11.63 -19.55
C CYS A 386 7.21 10.70 -18.53
N SER A 387 8.53 10.84 -18.34
CA SER A 387 9.33 10.05 -17.40
C SER A 387 9.48 10.69 -16.01
N LYS A 388 8.86 11.86 -15.75
CA LYS A 388 8.95 12.56 -14.45
C LYS A 388 8.23 11.76 -13.37
N PRO A 389 8.84 11.57 -12.19
CA PRO A 389 8.22 10.77 -11.12
C PRO A 389 7.05 11.46 -10.43
N SER A 390 6.97 12.80 -10.53
CA SER A 390 5.92 13.61 -9.90
C SER A 390 5.29 14.57 -10.88
N CYS A 391 3.98 14.83 -10.72
CA CYS A 391 3.26 15.91 -11.42
C CYS A 391 3.15 17.19 -10.58
N ILE A 392 3.61 17.15 -9.32
CA ILE A 392 3.47 18.27 -8.38
C ILE A 392 4.79 18.68 -7.71
N TRP A 393 5.90 17.99 -7.99
CA TRP A 393 7.23 18.33 -7.49
C TRP A 393 8.26 18.34 -8.64
N PRO A 394 9.23 19.28 -8.66
CA PRO A 394 9.46 20.42 -7.75
C PRO A 394 8.46 21.57 -7.94
N SER A 395 7.59 21.50 -8.91
CA SER A 395 6.48 22.43 -9.14
C SER A 395 5.33 21.71 -9.82
N ILE A 396 4.12 22.25 -9.72
CA ILE A 396 2.95 21.67 -10.37
C ILE A 396 3.10 21.70 -11.89
N CYS A 397 2.88 20.54 -12.53
CA CYS A 397 2.94 20.38 -13.96
C CYS A 397 1.88 21.25 -14.66
N LYS A 398 2.28 22.07 -15.63
CA LYS A 398 1.37 22.93 -16.41
C LYS A 398 0.27 22.13 -17.14
N ASN A 399 0.57 20.86 -17.47
CA ASN A 399 -0.37 19.95 -18.11
C ASN A 399 -1.35 19.29 -17.12
N LEU A 400 -1.19 19.44 -15.80
CA LEU A 400 -2.08 18.83 -14.81
C LEU A 400 -3.35 19.66 -14.66
N ASN A 401 -4.51 19.01 -14.68
CA ASN A 401 -5.76 19.58 -14.20
C ASN A 401 -5.82 19.43 -12.68
N THR A 402 -5.93 20.54 -11.94
CA THR A 402 -5.95 20.58 -10.48
C THR A 402 -7.31 20.94 -9.89
N SER A 403 -8.37 21.08 -10.71
CA SER A 403 -9.69 21.47 -10.22
C SER A 403 -10.28 20.44 -9.26
N HIS A 404 -10.74 20.89 -8.12
CA HIS A 404 -11.41 20.07 -7.10
C HIS A 404 -12.94 20.08 -7.25
N LYS A 405 -13.50 20.76 -8.25
CA LYS A 405 -14.94 20.92 -8.41
C LYS A 405 -15.69 19.59 -8.40
N GLN A 406 -15.23 18.62 -9.20
CA GLN A 406 -15.87 17.31 -9.28
C GLN A 406 -15.83 16.52 -7.96
N LEU A 407 -14.79 16.73 -7.15
CA LEU A 407 -14.67 16.12 -5.83
C LEU A 407 -15.64 16.75 -4.83
N ILE A 408 -15.77 18.08 -4.82
CA ILE A 408 -16.75 18.81 -4.00
C ILE A 408 -18.18 18.37 -4.36
N ASP A 409 -18.48 18.30 -5.66
CA ASP A 409 -19.78 17.86 -6.16
C ASP A 409 -20.11 16.42 -5.71
N LEU A 410 -19.12 15.53 -5.73
CA LEU A 410 -19.26 14.16 -5.23
C LEU A 410 -19.54 14.13 -3.72
N TYR A 411 -18.81 14.89 -2.92
CA TYR A 411 -19.01 14.95 -1.46
C TYR A 411 -20.45 15.40 -1.12
N LYS A 412 -20.93 16.45 -1.76
CA LYS A 412 -22.30 16.94 -1.57
C LYS A 412 -23.37 15.91 -1.97
N LYS A 413 -23.14 15.17 -3.05
CA LYS A 413 -24.05 14.09 -3.46
C LYS A 413 -24.10 12.96 -2.44
N VAL A 414 -22.94 12.55 -1.92
CA VAL A 414 -22.86 11.48 -0.91
C VAL A 414 -23.53 11.92 0.39
N ASP A 415 -23.27 13.13 0.87
CA ASP A 415 -23.89 13.65 2.10
C ASP A 415 -25.40 13.88 1.95
N GLY A 416 -25.90 14.05 0.72
CA GLY A 416 -27.33 14.12 0.42
C GLY A 416 -28.05 12.77 0.31
N MET A 417 -27.34 11.63 0.41
CA MET A 417 -27.95 10.31 0.31
C MET A 417 -28.73 9.93 1.58
N GLU A 418 -29.84 9.23 1.41
CA GLU A 418 -30.61 8.69 2.53
C GLU A 418 -29.75 7.74 3.39
N GLY A 419 -29.83 7.88 4.70
CA GLY A 419 -29.05 7.08 5.65
C GLY A 419 -27.62 7.57 5.89
N ILE A 420 -27.14 8.58 5.14
CA ILE A 420 -25.83 9.21 5.38
C ILE A 420 -26.02 10.46 6.23
N LYS A 421 -25.37 10.52 7.36
CA LYS A 421 -25.34 11.70 8.24
C LYS A 421 -24.13 12.58 7.94
N LYS A 422 -22.99 11.96 7.62
CA LYS A 422 -21.74 12.66 7.29
C LYS A 422 -20.73 11.70 6.65
N SER A 423 -20.02 12.21 5.64
CA SER A 423 -18.84 11.54 5.10
C SER A 423 -17.57 12.22 5.63
N PHE A 424 -16.65 11.45 6.19
CA PHE A 424 -15.36 11.95 6.64
C PHE A 424 -14.27 11.67 5.61
N ILE A 425 -13.19 12.45 5.68
CA ILE A 425 -11.96 12.26 4.91
C ILE A 425 -10.84 11.90 5.88
N GLY A 426 -10.51 10.61 5.92
CA GLY A 426 -9.41 10.06 6.72
C GLY A 426 -8.08 10.00 5.98
N SER A 427 -8.12 10.02 4.66
CA SER A 427 -6.96 10.00 3.76
C SER A 427 -6.17 11.31 3.79
N GLY A 428 -4.86 11.24 3.51
CA GLY A 428 -3.98 12.41 3.53
C GLY A 428 -4.27 13.40 2.40
N VAL A 429 -4.33 14.67 2.73
CA VAL A 429 -4.60 15.76 1.78
C VAL A 429 -3.30 16.36 1.24
N ARG A 430 -3.20 16.54 -0.06
CA ARG A 430 -2.10 17.26 -0.73
C ARG A 430 -2.39 18.76 -0.73
N TYR A 431 -2.02 19.41 0.36
CA TYR A 431 -2.25 20.83 0.57
C TYR A 431 -1.39 21.73 -0.35
N ASP A 432 -0.32 21.20 -0.90
CA ASP A 432 0.53 21.87 -1.89
C ASP A 432 -0.20 22.23 -3.19
N MET A 433 -1.32 21.59 -3.50
CA MET A 433 -2.16 21.97 -4.64
C MET A 433 -3.15 23.11 -4.33
N LEU A 434 -3.26 23.54 -3.07
CA LEU A 434 -4.30 24.45 -2.61
C LEU A 434 -3.85 25.93 -2.49
N PHE A 435 -2.56 26.22 -2.75
CA PHE A 435 -2.00 27.57 -2.58
C PHE A 435 -1.45 28.13 -3.90
N THR A 436 -1.77 29.40 -4.20
CA THR A 436 -1.37 30.05 -5.45
C THR A 436 0.14 30.18 -5.62
N GLU A 437 0.90 30.30 -4.53
CA GLU A 437 2.37 30.38 -4.56
C GLU A 437 3.02 29.09 -5.08
N TRP A 438 2.37 27.97 -4.86
CA TRP A 438 2.79 26.68 -5.37
C TRP A 438 2.03 26.28 -6.64
N ASN A 439 0.74 26.54 -6.67
CA ASN A 439 -0.16 26.29 -7.79
C ASN A 439 -0.64 27.60 -8.41
N LYS A 440 0.02 28.07 -9.48
CA LYS A 440 -0.37 29.30 -10.17
C LYS A 440 -1.77 29.26 -10.79
N SER A 441 -2.33 28.07 -10.96
CA SER A 441 -3.70 27.85 -11.44
C SER A 441 -4.72 27.74 -10.30
N ALA A 442 -4.29 27.81 -9.02
CA ALA A 442 -5.17 27.74 -7.88
C ALA A 442 -6.16 28.91 -7.92
N GLY A 443 -7.43 28.59 -7.92
CA GLY A 443 -8.52 29.52 -8.06
C GLY A 443 -9.55 29.37 -6.96
N LYS A 444 -10.80 29.65 -7.32
CA LYS A 444 -11.93 29.55 -6.39
C LYS A 444 -12.12 28.09 -5.91
N ASP A 445 -12.05 27.12 -6.83
CA ASP A 445 -12.29 25.70 -6.52
C ASP A 445 -11.34 25.15 -5.45
N GLU A 446 -10.07 25.56 -5.42
CA GLU A 446 -9.09 25.11 -4.45
C GLU A 446 -9.34 25.70 -3.05
N ARG A 447 -9.80 26.95 -2.99
CA ARG A 447 -10.20 27.59 -1.72
C ARG A 447 -11.49 27.00 -1.19
N ASP A 448 -12.47 26.81 -2.07
CA ASP A 448 -13.77 26.21 -1.73
C ASP A 448 -13.57 24.76 -1.26
N TYR A 449 -12.64 24.00 -1.85
CA TYR A 449 -12.33 22.65 -1.39
C TYR A 449 -11.77 22.63 0.04
N LEU A 450 -10.84 23.51 0.38
CA LEU A 450 -10.27 23.53 1.73
C LEU A 450 -11.33 23.90 2.79
N GLU A 451 -12.21 24.84 2.46
CA GLU A 451 -13.33 25.22 3.34
C GLU A 451 -14.35 24.08 3.47
N GLU A 452 -14.77 23.49 2.35
CA GLU A 452 -15.66 22.32 2.34
C GLU A 452 -15.10 21.17 3.18
N LEU A 453 -13.82 20.83 2.97
CA LEU A 453 -13.14 19.77 3.71
C LEU A 453 -13.17 20.05 5.23
N ILE A 454 -12.74 21.24 5.66
CA ILE A 454 -12.62 21.55 7.09
C ILE A 454 -13.99 21.61 7.76
N ILE A 455 -14.96 22.23 7.14
CA ILE A 455 -16.30 22.45 7.74
C ILE A 455 -17.09 21.14 7.77
N ASN A 456 -17.08 20.40 6.67
CA ASN A 456 -18.02 19.30 6.48
C ASN A 456 -17.41 17.90 6.65
N HIS A 457 -16.10 17.68 6.41
CA HIS A 457 -15.53 16.35 6.27
C HIS A 457 -14.41 16.00 7.28
N VAL A 458 -14.10 16.91 8.21
CA VAL A 458 -13.16 16.63 9.31
C VAL A 458 -13.91 16.12 10.53
N SER A 459 -13.43 14.99 11.10
CA SER A 459 -13.98 14.36 12.31
C SER A 459 -13.36 14.87 13.62
N GLY A 460 -12.90 16.14 13.64
CA GLY A 460 -12.19 16.76 14.76
C GLY A 460 -10.67 16.85 14.56
N ARG A 461 -10.06 15.98 13.75
CA ARG A 461 -8.60 15.94 13.55
C ARG A 461 -8.25 15.79 12.07
N LEU A 462 -7.70 16.85 11.47
CA LEU A 462 -7.20 16.80 10.09
C LEU A 462 -5.73 16.36 10.07
N LYS A 463 -5.47 15.23 9.43
CA LYS A 463 -4.12 14.67 9.28
C LYS A 463 -3.47 15.19 8.01
N VAL A 464 -2.26 15.72 8.11
CA VAL A 464 -1.46 16.20 6.99
C VAL A 464 -0.01 15.79 7.16
N ALA A 465 0.73 15.69 6.06
CA ALA A 465 2.06 15.13 6.04
C ALA A 465 3.12 16.16 5.56
N PRO A 466 3.57 17.11 6.40
CA PRO A 466 4.72 17.97 6.09
C PRO A 466 6.03 17.18 6.01
N GLU A 467 6.15 16.08 6.71
CA GLU A 467 7.25 15.11 6.82
C GLU A 467 8.50 15.64 7.53
N HIS A 468 8.96 16.85 7.24
CA HIS A 468 10.13 17.49 7.85
C HIS A 468 10.03 19.02 7.76
N THR A 469 10.92 19.77 8.45
CA THR A 469 11.01 21.24 8.34
C THR A 469 12.20 21.70 7.49
N SER A 470 13.29 20.92 7.42
CA SER A 470 14.48 21.23 6.63
C SER A 470 14.19 21.15 5.13
N GLN A 471 14.47 22.23 4.40
CA GLN A 471 14.31 22.29 2.94
C GLN A 471 15.18 21.27 2.21
N ALA A 472 16.40 21.00 2.72
CA ALA A 472 17.30 20.01 2.13
C ALA A 472 16.72 18.59 2.25
N VAL A 473 16.20 18.22 3.43
CA VAL A 473 15.57 16.91 3.67
C VAL A 473 14.29 16.77 2.84
N LEU A 474 13.46 17.82 2.78
CA LEU A 474 12.25 17.85 1.97
C LEU A 474 12.53 17.70 0.48
N TYR A 475 13.65 18.26 0.00
CA TYR A 475 14.09 18.09 -1.39
C TYR A 475 14.39 16.61 -1.69
N GLU A 476 15.16 15.93 -0.83
CA GLU A 476 15.43 14.49 -0.97
C GLU A 476 14.16 13.64 -0.85
N MET A 477 13.16 14.09 -0.08
CA MET A 477 11.83 13.46 0.03
C MET A 477 10.93 13.71 -1.19
N ARG A 478 11.31 14.60 -2.11
CA ARG A 478 10.43 15.15 -3.17
C ARG A 478 9.15 15.74 -2.58
N LYS A 479 9.30 16.52 -1.51
CA LYS A 479 8.22 17.24 -0.82
C LYS A 479 8.39 18.74 -0.98
N VAL A 480 7.29 19.47 -0.79
CA VAL A 480 7.25 20.93 -0.84
C VAL A 480 7.83 21.56 0.42
N SER A 481 8.15 22.88 0.36
CA SER A 481 8.62 23.64 1.50
C SER A 481 7.66 23.56 2.69
N PHE A 482 8.21 23.50 3.90
CA PHE A 482 7.46 23.57 5.15
C PHE A 482 6.67 24.89 5.31
N ASP A 483 7.04 25.95 4.59
CA ASP A 483 6.28 27.21 4.60
C ASP A 483 4.84 27.05 4.10
N LEU A 484 4.60 26.12 3.17
CA LEU A 484 3.21 25.81 2.76
C LEU A 484 2.41 25.17 3.89
N TYR A 485 3.04 24.38 4.75
CA TYR A 485 2.38 23.87 5.95
C TYR A 485 2.03 25.01 6.93
N LYS A 486 2.91 25.98 7.14
CA LYS A 486 2.61 27.18 7.95
C LYS A 486 1.41 27.96 7.39
N LYS A 487 1.32 28.10 6.07
CA LYS A 487 0.16 28.72 5.40
C LYS A 487 -1.12 27.91 5.63
N LEU A 488 -1.03 26.58 5.55
CA LEU A 488 -2.16 25.71 5.88
C LEU A 488 -2.61 25.89 7.34
N MET A 489 -1.69 25.91 8.30
CA MET A 489 -2.01 26.16 9.71
C MET A 489 -2.79 27.46 9.88
N ASN A 490 -2.27 28.55 9.34
CA ASN A 490 -2.91 29.86 9.43
C ASN A 490 -4.32 29.88 8.78
N ARG A 491 -4.51 29.19 7.67
CA ARG A 491 -5.81 29.11 6.99
C ARG A 491 -6.77 28.21 7.77
N PHE A 492 -6.30 27.09 8.27
CA PHE A 492 -7.06 26.17 9.11
C PHE A 492 -7.58 26.88 10.37
N ASP A 493 -6.71 27.59 11.09
CA ASP A 493 -7.07 28.35 12.29
C ASP A 493 -8.11 29.45 12.01
N LYS A 494 -8.00 30.12 10.86
CA LYS A 494 -9.01 31.13 10.46
C LYS A 494 -10.37 30.51 10.22
N ILE A 495 -10.43 29.40 9.46
CA ILE A 495 -11.69 28.72 9.14
C ILE A 495 -12.33 28.16 10.42
N THR A 496 -11.55 27.46 11.25
CA THR A 496 -12.06 26.86 12.49
C THR A 496 -12.58 27.92 13.48
N LYS A 497 -11.93 29.08 13.57
CA LYS A 497 -12.39 30.19 14.40
C LYS A 497 -13.69 30.81 13.88
N VAL A 498 -13.78 31.04 12.57
CA VAL A 498 -14.99 31.64 11.97
C VAL A 498 -16.22 30.74 12.17
N HIS A 499 -16.04 29.42 12.14
CA HIS A 499 -17.12 28.44 12.25
C HIS A 499 -17.25 27.80 13.65
N ASP A 500 -16.56 28.33 14.66
CA ASP A 500 -16.53 27.80 16.04
C ASP A 500 -16.24 26.27 16.11
N LEU A 501 -15.31 25.80 15.28
CA LEU A 501 -14.93 24.38 15.21
C LEU A 501 -13.75 24.11 16.14
N LYS A 502 -13.89 23.11 17.02
CA LYS A 502 -12.83 22.65 17.94
C LYS A 502 -12.00 21.54 17.30
N TYR A 503 -11.41 21.82 16.12
CA TYR A 503 -10.64 20.84 15.35
C TYR A 503 -9.14 21.08 15.51
N GLU A 504 -8.37 20.00 15.33
CA GLU A 504 -6.92 19.99 15.43
C GLU A 504 -6.27 19.59 14.10
N LEU A 505 -5.18 20.28 13.76
CA LEU A 505 -4.32 19.91 12.63
C LEU A 505 -3.19 19.01 13.14
N ILE A 506 -3.13 17.77 12.63
CA ILE A 506 -2.17 16.75 13.10
C ILE A 506 -1.10 16.52 12.04
N PRO A 507 0.12 17.05 12.23
CA PRO A 507 1.22 16.83 11.30
C PRO A 507 1.88 15.46 11.49
N TYR A 508 2.15 14.79 10.36
CA TYR A 508 2.97 13.59 10.30
C TYR A 508 4.41 13.97 9.94
N PHE A 509 5.37 13.36 10.63
CA PHE A 509 6.80 13.55 10.40
C PHE A 509 7.51 12.21 10.20
N ILE A 510 8.61 12.25 9.45
CA ILE A 510 9.49 11.10 9.23
C ILE A 510 10.87 11.41 9.83
N SER A 511 11.35 10.53 10.70
CA SER A 511 12.72 10.57 11.21
C SER A 511 13.66 9.71 10.36
N SER A 512 14.93 10.01 10.37
CA SER A 512 16.00 9.18 9.78
C SER A 512 15.88 8.94 8.27
N HIS A 513 15.20 9.83 7.54
CA HIS A 513 15.21 9.81 6.07
C HIS A 513 16.62 10.10 5.55
N PRO A 514 17.07 9.50 4.43
CA PRO A 514 18.31 9.90 3.77
C PRO A 514 18.36 11.41 3.56
N GLY A 515 19.50 12.02 3.88
CA GLY A 515 19.68 13.47 3.87
C GLY A 515 19.45 14.16 5.22
N CYS A 516 18.80 13.49 6.20
CA CYS A 516 18.50 14.08 7.50
C CYS A 516 19.68 13.94 8.47
N THR A 517 20.33 15.04 8.82
CA THR A 517 21.42 15.13 9.81
C THR A 517 20.94 15.50 11.20
N ASP A 518 21.81 15.39 12.19
CA ASP A 518 21.51 15.87 13.57
C ASP A 518 21.26 17.38 13.61
N THR A 519 21.89 18.16 12.72
CA THR A 519 21.63 19.60 12.60
C THR A 519 20.21 19.86 12.13
N ASP A 520 19.76 19.17 11.07
CA ASP A 520 18.38 19.26 10.57
C ASP A 520 17.36 18.94 11.66
N MET A 521 17.66 17.96 12.54
CA MET A 521 16.79 17.61 13.66
C MET A 521 16.74 18.68 14.75
N LYS A 522 17.87 19.36 15.04
CA LYS A 522 17.91 20.48 15.98
C LYS A 522 17.09 21.67 15.47
N ASP A 523 17.26 21.99 14.19
CA ASP A 523 16.52 23.07 13.53
C ASP A 523 15.02 22.77 13.47
N LEU A 524 14.65 21.51 13.22
CA LEU A 524 13.27 21.04 13.28
C LEU A 524 12.67 21.29 14.67
N VAL A 525 13.37 20.94 15.75
CA VAL A 525 12.88 21.16 17.11
C VAL A 525 12.70 22.66 17.40
N ALA A 526 13.64 23.50 16.98
CA ALA A 526 13.56 24.95 17.14
C ALA A 526 12.33 25.52 16.43
N GLU A 527 12.10 25.10 15.18
CA GLU A 527 10.95 25.51 14.36
C GLU A 527 9.62 25.06 14.99
N LEU A 528 9.51 23.79 15.39
CA LEU A 528 8.28 23.26 16.00
C LEU A 528 7.96 23.91 17.35
N LYS A 529 9.00 24.26 18.14
CA LYS A 529 8.84 25.01 19.39
C LYS A 529 8.29 26.43 19.11
N SER A 530 8.84 27.12 18.11
CA SER A 530 8.37 28.47 17.73
C SER A 530 6.91 28.47 17.31
N LEU A 531 6.46 27.40 16.63
CA LEU A 531 5.08 27.21 16.18
C LEU A 531 4.18 26.57 17.27
N ARG A 532 4.70 26.23 18.44
CA ARG A 532 3.99 25.51 19.51
C ARG A 532 3.39 24.17 19.07
N VAL A 533 3.98 23.54 18.05
CA VAL A 533 3.55 22.23 17.54
C VAL A 533 4.23 21.13 18.33
N ARG A 534 3.47 20.22 18.91
CA ARG A 534 3.96 19.01 19.59
C ARG A 534 3.65 17.78 18.72
N PRO A 535 4.64 17.19 18.02
CA PRO A 535 4.39 16.06 17.14
C PRO A 535 3.89 14.83 17.90
N GLU A 536 2.78 14.25 17.46
CA GLU A 536 2.25 12.99 17.97
C GLU A 536 2.53 11.84 17.01
N GLN A 537 2.50 12.13 15.72
CA GLN A 537 2.63 11.16 14.64
C GLN A 537 4.00 11.25 13.99
N VAL A 538 4.93 10.43 14.46
CA VAL A 538 6.30 10.33 13.94
C VAL A 538 6.60 8.90 13.54
N GLN A 539 6.98 8.72 12.28
CA GLN A 539 7.41 7.43 11.75
C GLN A 539 8.91 7.45 11.49
N ASP A 540 9.58 6.33 11.78
CA ASP A 540 10.95 6.15 11.35
C ASP A 540 10.97 5.72 9.88
N PHE A 541 11.85 6.30 9.08
CA PHE A 541 12.05 5.84 7.71
C PHE A 541 12.40 4.35 7.68
N THR A 542 11.57 3.58 7.00
CA THR A 542 11.81 2.15 6.74
C THR A 542 12.09 2.00 5.25
N PRO A 543 13.32 1.58 4.88
CA PRO A 543 13.65 1.36 3.48
C PRO A 543 12.73 0.31 2.86
N THR A 544 11.94 0.71 1.87
CA THR A 544 11.04 -0.15 1.11
C THR A 544 11.63 -0.38 -0.27
N PRO A 545 11.74 -1.62 -0.76
CA PRO A 545 12.31 -1.93 -2.08
C PRO A 545 11.73 -1.04 -3.20
N MET A 546 12.52 -0.76 -4.23
CA MET A 546 12.14 0.03 -5.41
C MET A 546 11.71 1.48 -5.14
N THR A 547 12.08 2.07 -4.02
CA THR A 547 11.91 3.51 -3.78
C THR A 547 13.24 4.26 -3.87
N LEU A 548 13.21 5.52 -4.31
CA LEU A 548 14.43 6.33 -4.43
C LEU A 548 15.14 6.51 -3.08
N SER A 549 14.36 6.73 -2.01
CA SER A 549 14.93 6.86 -0.66
C SER A 549 15.65 5.59 -0.20
N THR A 550 15.17 4.42 -0.59
CA THR A 550 15.83 3.15 -0.31
C THR A 550 17.12 3.00 -1.11
N LEU A 551 17.12 3.42 -2.36
CA LEU A 551 18.35 3.48 -3.15
C LEU A 551 19.39 4.38 -2.48
N MET A 552 19.03 5.63 -2.15
CA MET A 552 19.92 6.58 -1.45
C MET A 552 20.40 6.01 -0.11
N TYR A 553 19.51 5.34 0.62
CA TYR A 553 19.87 4.65 1.88
C TYR A 553 20.97 3.61 1.67
N TYR A 554 20.86 2.77 0.64
CA TYR A 554 21.84 1.73 0.34
C TYR A 554 23.14 2.28 -0.24
N THR A 555 23.04 3.18 -1.23
CA THR A 555 24.19 3.67 -1.99
C THR A 555 24.97 4.77 -1.25
N GLY A 556 24.27 5.66 -0.54
CA GLY A 556 24.82 6.86 0.11
C GLY A 556 24.95 8.06 -0.82
N PHE A 557 24.29 8.04 -1.99
CA PHE A 557 24.27 9.18 -2.92
C PHE A 557 22.93 9.25 -3.67
N ASP A 558 22.60 10.45 -4.16
CA ASP A 558 21.47 10.67 -5.07
C ASP A 558 21.87 10.24 -6.50
N PRO A 559 21.14 9.29 -7.13
CA PRO A 559 21.50 8.75 -8.44
C PRO A 559 21.31 9.76 -9.60
N TYR A 560 20.58 10.85 -9.39
CA TYR A 560 20.31 11.86 -10.40
C TYR A 560 21.37 12.98 -10.42
N THR A 561 21.95 13.30 -9.26
CA THR A 561 22.92 14.40 -9.11
C THR A 561 24.33 13.90 -8.80
N GLY A 562 24.52 12.66 -8.41
CA GLY A 562 25.78 12.10 -7.93
C GLY A 562 26.23 12.62 -6.56
N LYS A 563 25.45 13.50 -5.93
CA LYS A 563 25.79 14.07 -4.61
C LYS A 563 25.70 13.03 -3.51
N LYS A 564 26.67 13.04 -2.60
CA LYS A 564 26.63 12.23 -1.38
C LYS A 564 25.43 12.65 -0.52
N VAL A 565 24.73 11.65 0.01
CA VAL A 565 23.59 11.81 0.91
C VAL A 565 23.92 11.19 2.26
N TYR A 566 23.75 11.95 3.32
CA TYR A 566 23.91 11.44 4.68
C TYR A 566 22.84 10.36 4.97
N VAL A 567 23.23 9.28 5.66
CA VAL A 567 22.34 8.17 6.00
C VAL A 567 22.58 7.71 7.43
N ALA A 568 21.56 7.83 8.28
CA ALA A 568 21.56 7.27 9.63
C ALA A 568 21.47 5.73 9.56
N ARG A 569 22.61 5.03 9.65
CA ARG A 569 22.67 3.55 9.55
C ARG A 569 22.60 2.87 10.90
N ASN A 570 23.14 3.50 11.94
CA ASN A 570 23.18 2.96 13.29
C ASN A 570 21.78 3.08 13.95
N ILE A 571 21.36 2.04 14.67
CA ILE A 571 20.08 2.01 15.38
C ILE A 571 20.02 3.10 16.47
N GLU A 572 21.14 3.37 17.16
CA GLU A 572 21.19 4.42 18.17
C GLU A 572 21.02 5.81 17.57
N GLU A 573 21.62 6.04 16.41
CA GLU A 573 21.47 7.29 15.65
C GLU A 573 20.02 7.50 15.20
N LYS A 574 19.36 6.47 14.66
CA LYS A 574 17.94 6.52 14.31
C LYS A 574 17.08 6.81 15.54
N ARG A 575 17.37 6.15 16.67
CA ARG A 575 16.65 6.38 17.91
C ARG A 575 16.83 7.81 18.40
N ARG A 576 18.07 8.35 18.36
CA ARG A 576 18.37 9.74 18.74
C ARG A 576 17.60 10.73 17.86
N GLN A 577 17.58 10.54 16.54
CA GLN A 577 16.80 11.39 15.63
C GLN A 577 15.30 11.35 15.94
N LYS A 578 14.74 10.20 16.24
CA LYS A 578 13.34 10.09 16.66
C LYS A 578 13.09 10.80 18.00
N GLU A 579 13.99 10.71 18.95
CA GLU A 579 13.86 11.34 20.26
C GLU A 579 13.79 12.87 20.19
N TYR A 580 14.39 13.51 19.19
CA TYR A 580 14.28 14.94 18.97
C TYR A 580 12.81 15.39 18.83
N PHE A 581 11.95 14.63 18.15
CA PHE A 581 10.53 14.96 17.99
C PHE A 581 9.76 15.00 19.31
N PHE A 582 10.21 14.27 20.33
CA PHE A 582 9.55 14.14 21.64
C PHE A 582 10.24 14.95 22.75
N TRP A 583 10.90 16.05 22.38
CA TRP A 583 11.59 16.94 23.31
C TRP A 583 10.73 17.33 24.53
N TYR A 584 9.43 17.58 24.33
CA TYR A 584 8.47 17.96 25.37
C TYR A 584 8.16 16.84 26.38
N LYS A 585 8.49 15.58 26.07
CA LYS A 585 8.33 14.44 26.99
C LYS A 585 9.53 14.27 27.93
N LYS A 586 10.69 14.85 27.63
CA LYS A 586 11.88 14.79 28.48
C LYS A 586 11.69 15.63 29.76
N ASP A 587 10.97 16.73 29.67
CA ASP A 587 10.68 17.60 30.82
C ASP A 587 9.78 16.91 31.88
N GLN A 588 8.97 15.94 31.47
CA GLN A 588 8.12 15.12 32.34
C GLN A 588 8.89 14.00 33.07
N ARG A 589 10.03 13.53 32.55
CA ARG A 589 10.85 12.46 33.16
C ARG A 589 11.67 12.98 34.36
N TYR A 590 12.02 14.25 34.37
CA TYR A 590 12.69 14.87 35.54
C TYR A 590 11.76 15.01 36.76
N ASN A 591 10.45 14.90 36.55
CA ASN A 591 9.43 14.95 37.59
C ASN A 591 8.93 13.56 38.06
N GLY A 592 9.75 12.53 38.01
CA GLY A 592 9.53 11.31 38.81
C GLY A 592 8.65 10.19 38.20
N ILE A 593 8.53 10.03 36.86
CA ILE A 593 7.78 8.89 36.29
C ILE A 593 8.66 8.08 35.31
N GLY A 594 9.57 7.30 35.90
CA GLY A 594 10.50 6.42 35.18
C GLY A 594 10.02 4.98 34.86
N ALA A 595 8.72 4.65 35.01
CA ALA A 595 8.28 3.25 34.99
C ALA A 595 7.24 2.84 33.92
N GLN A 596 6.74 3.73 33.06
CA GLN A 596 5.62 3.39 32.15
C GLN A 596 5.96 3.23 30.67
N TRP A 597 7.23 3.34 30.26
CA TRP A 597 7.62 3.30 28.85
C TRP A 597 7.69 1.90 28.19
N ARG A 598 7.52 0.84 28.94
CA ARG A 598 7.52 -0.53 28.40
C ARG A 598 6.14 -1.03 27.93
N LYS A 599 5.05 -0.27 28.14
CA LYS A 599 3.67 -0.67 27.79
C LYS A 599 2.90 0.30 26.90
N GLY A 600 3.50 1.39 26.42
CA GLY A 600 2.77 2.50 25.80
C GLY A 600 2.83 2.61 24.26
N ALA A 601 3.50 1.73 23.54
CA ALA A 601 3.60 1.84 22.08
C ALA A 601 2.45 1.11 21.33
N THR A 602 1.56 0.43 22.04
CA THR A 602 0.49 -0.41 21.46
C THR A 602 -0.94 0.10 21.73
N ALA A 603 -1.12 1.25 22.37
CA ALA A 603 -2.44 1.66 22.87
C ALA A 603 -2.90 3.04 22.40
N GLN A 604 -2.78 3.39 21.12
CA GLN A 604 -3.41 4.61 20.58
C GLN A 604 -4.02 4.41 19.19
N LEU A 605 -4.79 3.35 19.03
CA LEU A 605 -5.76 3.24 17.92
C LEU A 605 -7.23 3.26 18.40
N HIS A 606 -7.48 3.46 19.70
CA HIS A 606 -8.84 3.56 20.22
C HIS A 606 -8.97 4.67 21.25
N SER A 607 -9.55 5.82 20.87
CA SER A 607 -10.21 6.75 21.78
C SER A 607 -11.71 6.78 21.49
N GLY A 608 -12.39 5.79 22.00
CA GLY A 608 -13.85 5.76 22.13
C GLY A 608 -14.17 5.04 23.43
N LYS A 609 -14.52 5.80 24.46
CA LYS A 609 -14.90 5.45 25.81
C LYS A 609 -15.32 4.01 26.07
N LEU A 610 -14.65 3.34 27.00
CA LEU A 610 -15.29 2.35 27.89
C LEU A 610 -14.67 2.41 29.29
N VAL A 611 -15.49 2.85 30.24
CA VAL A 611 -15.27 2.76 31.69
C VAL A 611 -15.58 1.32 32.11
N GLY A 612 -14.63 0.62 32.73
CA GLY A 612 -14.86 -0.71 33.25
C GLY A 612 -13.79 -1.20 34.21
N LYS A 613 -14.17 -1.35 35.42
CA LYS A 613 -13.49 -1.75 36.66
C LYS A 613 -12.35 -2.79 36.53
N VAL A 614 -11.20 -2.43 37.11
CA VAL A 614 -10.08 -3.33 37.40
C VAL A 614 -10.44 -4.25 38.57
N ARG A 615 -10.33 -5.57 38.39
CA ARG A 615 -10.18 -6.55 39.49
C ARG A 615 -8.74 -7.07 39.54
N ARG A 616 -8.19 -7.03 40.77
CA ARG A 616 -6.86 -7.53 41.14
C ARG A 616 -6.83 -9.05 41.14
N GLY A 617 -5.67 -9.62 40.80
CA GLY A 617 -5.20 -10.88 41.33
C GLY A 617 -4.88 -11.97 40.30
N LEU A 618 -3.58 -12.20 40.05
CA LEU A 618 -3.06 -13.49 39.56
C LEU A 618 -1.66 -13.73 40.20
N PRO A 619 -1.37 -14.97 40.62
CA PRO A 619 -0.16 -15.33 41.36
C PRO A 619 1.03 -15.63 40.43
N ARG A 620 2.25 -15.51 40.99
CA ARG A 620 3.53 -15.84 40.34
C ARG A 620 3.69 -17.36 40.16
N PRO A 621 4.30 -17.84 39.08
CA PRO A 621 4.77 -19.21 39.00
C PRO A 621 6.15 -19.38 39.68
N PRO A 622 6.48 -20.59 40.14
CA PRO A 622 7.69 -20.89 40.90
C PRO A 622 8.93 -21.06 40.01
N ALA A 623 10.09 -20.79 40.58
CA ALA A 623 11.40 -21.01 39.98
C ALA A 623 11.67 -22.52 39.79
N SER A 624 12.14 -22.91 38.61
CA SER A 624 12.67 -24.26 38.36
C SER A 624 14.20 -24.22 38.39
N GLY A 625 14.73 -25.08 39.25
CA GLY A 625 16.15 -25.35 39.36
C GLY A 625 16.67 -26.20 38.22
N SER A 626 17.98 -26.14 38.14
CA SER A 626 18.94 -26.87 37.29
C SER A 626 18.67 -28.36 37.10
N GLN A 627 18.66 -28.83 35.89
CA GLN A 627 19.58 -29.89 35.36
C GLN A 627 19.52 -29.89 33.85
#